data_a770dea73b2add8a6a59cd2c580f386c
#
_entry.id   a770dea73b2add8a6a59cd2c580f386c
#
_cell.length_a   1.000
_cell.length_b   1.000
_cell.length_c   1.000
_cell.angle_alpha   90.00
_cell.angle_beta   90.00
_cell.angle_gamma   90.00
#
_symmetry.space_group_name_H-M   'P 1'
#
loop_
_entity.id
_entity.type
_entity.pdbx_description
1 polymer ?
#
loop_
_entity_poly.entity_id
_entity_poly.type
_entity_poly.pdbx_seq_one_letter_code
_entity_poly.pdbx_strand_id
1 'polypeptide(L)'
;MKSYSAATGFVYQYYFYEVKKARRGFSSGTEYIYMVSVDRQRVFPVRIFVNKDASKNWSGCEGRELSGTEEYAVAKMRLFQAFDEIEGIAEKTPDLVVDDTNLEALLTQLDL
;
A
#
# COMPACT_ATOMS: atom_id res chain seq x y z
N MET A 1 12.69 -8.83 -9.40
CA MET A 1 12.29 -7.87 -8.38
C MET A 1 12.61 -6.45 -8.83
N LYS A 2 11.78 -5.51 -8.44
CA LYS A 2 12.03 -4.10 -8.66
C LYS A 2 12.74 -3.53 -7.43
N SER A 3 13.39 -2.36 -7.59
CA SER A 3 14.11 -1.69 -6.52
C SER A 3 13.51 -0.32 -6.24
N TYR A 4 13.54 0.08 -4.98
CA TYR A 4 13.10 1.40 -4.54
C TYR A 4 14.15 1.98 -3.59
N SER A 5 14.70 3.13 -3.93
CA SER A 5 15.66 3.85 -3.08
C SER A 5 14.88 4.76 -2.14
N ALA A 6 14.83 4.39 -0.88
CA ALA A 6 14.03 5.08 0.12
C ALA A 6 14.72 6.35 0.64
N ALA A 7 13.91 7.29 1.10
CA ALA A 7 14.40 8.53 1.72
C ALA A 7 15.25 8.24 2.97
N THR A 8 15.03 7.09 3.62
CA THR A 8 15.80 6.64 4.77
C THR A 8 17.22 6.19 4.42
N GLY A 9 17.55 6.07 3.13
CA GLY A 9 18.86 5.61 2.67
C GLY A 9 18.91 4.13 2.32
N PHE A 10 17.89 3.37 2.67
CA PHE A 10 17.81 1.95 2.33
C PHE A 10 17.36 1.76 0.89
N VAL A 11 17.81 0.69 0.25
CA VAL A 11 17.34 0.26 -1.06
C VAL A 11 16.57 -1.04 -0.85
N TYR A 12 15.27 -0.98 -1.15
CA TYR A 12 14.40 -2.13 -1.00
C TYR A 12 14.19 -2.82 -2.35
N GLN A 13 14.19 -4.15 -2.33
CA GLN A 13 13.73 -4.95 -3.47
C GLN A 13 12.31 -5.40 -3.13
N TYR A 14 11.43 -5.41 -4.13
CA TYR A 14 10.04 -5.78 -3.89
C TYR A 14 9.42 -6.39 -5.14
N TYR A 15 8.41 -7.22 -4.93
CA TYR A 15 7.55 -7.68 -6.01
C TYR A 15 6.14 -7.92 -5.48
N PHE A 16 5.16 -7.73 -6.35
CA PHE A 16 3.77 -8.00 -6.02
C PHE A 16 3.56 -9.50 -5.90
N TYR A 17 2.95 -9.92 -4.79
CA TYR A 17 2.74 -11.34 -4.52
C TYR A 17 1.29 -11.74 -4.72
N GLU A 18 0.34 -11.04 -4.07
CA GLU A 18 -1.05 -11.46 -4.05
C GLU A 18 -1.97 -10.28 -3.75
N VAL A 19 -3.20 -10.36 -4.27
CA VAL A 19 -4.30 -9.48 -3.88
C VAL A 19 -5.49 -10.34 -3.51
N LYS A 20 -6.16 -10.02 -2.42
CA LYS A 20 -7.31 -10.78 -1.96
C LYS A 20 -8.28 -9.90 -1.19
N LYS A 21 -9.54 -10.33 -1.11
CA LYS A 21 -10.52 -9.68 -0.24
C LYS A 21 -10.17 -10.00 1.21
N ALA A 22 -10.30 -9.01 2.08
CA ALA A 22 -9.92 -9.14 3.48
C ALA A 22 -10.87 -8.37 4.38
N ARG A 23 -10.77 -8.65 5.66
CA ARG A 23 -11.50 -7.97 6.73
C ARG A 23 -10.55 -7.55 7.83
N ARG A 24 -10.75 -6.35 8.34
CA ARG A 24 -10.08 -5.83 9.52
C ARG A 24 -11.15 -5.35 10.49
N GLY A 25 -11.42 -6.14 11.55
CA GLY A 25 -12.54 -5.85 12.45
C GLY A 25 -13.87 -5.93 11.70
N PHE A 26 -14.63 -4.83 11.70
CA PHE A 26 -15.88 -4.73 10.97
C PHE A 26 -15.72 -4.16 9.57
N SER A 27 -14.50 -3.78 9.20
CA SER A 27 -14.23 -3.19 7.89
C SER A 27 -13.85 -4.27 6.89
N SER A 28 -14.44 -4.22 5.70
CA SER A 28 -14.00 -5.05 4.59
C SER A 28 -13.19 -4.21 3.61
N GLY A 29 -12.36 -4.88 2.82
CA GLY A 29 -11.50 -4.22 1.86
C GLY A 29 -10.70 -5.19 1.03
N THR A 30 -9.64 -4.69 0.42
CA THR A 30 -8.73 -5.45 -0.42
C THR A 30 -7.34 -5.42 0.19
N GLU A 31 -6.74 -6.58 0.36
CA GLU A 31 -5.37 -6.67 0.88
C GLU A 31 -4.41 -6.95 -0.25
N TYR A 32 -3.41 -6.09 -0.40
CA TYR A 32 -2.32 -6.23 -1.35
C TYR A 32 -1.09 -6.69 -0.58
N ILE A 33 -0.47 -7.77 -1.04
CA ILE A 33 0.69 -8.34 -0.39
C ILE A 33 1.90 -8.21 -1.31
N TYR A 34 2.94 -7.56 -0.82
CA TYR A 34 4.21 -7.43 -1.49
C TYR A 34 5.26 -8.22 -0.72
N MET A 35 6.13 -8.89 -1.45
CA MET A 35 7.31 -9.50 -0.85
C MET A 35 8.45 -8.50 -0.98
N VAL A 36 9.15 -8.27 0.13
CA VAL A 36 10.14 -7.19 0.26
C VAL A 36 11.44 -7.77 0.83
N SER A 37 12.55 -7.23 0.35
CA SER A 37 13.88 -7.58 0.87
C SER A 37 14.73 -6.32 1.00
N VAL A 38 15.55 -6.24 2.06
CA VAL A 38 16.52 -5.17 2.26
C VAL A 38 17.94 -5.66 1.94
N ASP A 39 18.19 -6.95 2.12
CA ASP A 39 19.52 -7.55 2.03
C ASP A 39 19.67 -8.50 0.85
N ARG A 40 18.62 -8.66 0.03
CA ARG A 40 18.55 -9.56 -1.12
C ARG A 40 18.64 -11.06 -0.74
N GLN A 41 18.56 -11.38 0.54
CA GLN A 41 18.65 -12.76 1.02
C GLN A 41 17.33 -13.20 1.64
N ARG A 42 16.83 -12.43 2.60
CA ARG A 42 15.56 -12.74 3.26
C ARG A 42 14.46 -11.90 2.66
N VAL A 43 13.32 -12.53 2.46
CA VAL A 43 12.11 -11.89 1.92
C VAL A 43 11.03 -11.96 2.98
N PHE A 44 10.34 -10.85 3.20
CA PHE A 44 9.26 -10.78 4.18
C PHE A 44 8.03 -10.14 3.55
N PRO A 45 6.82 -10.52 3.99
CA PRO A 45 5.61 -9.93 3.43
C PRO A 45 5.31 -8.57 4.06
N VAL A 46 4.84 -7.65 3.22
CA VAL A 46 4.27 -6.37 3.66
C VAL A 46 2.86 -6.31 3.12
N ARG A 47 1.89 -6.09 4.01
CA ARG A 47 0.48 -6.11 3.67
C ARG A 47 -0.09 -4.70 3.70
N ILE A 48 -0.83 -4.35 2.66
CA ILE A 48 -1.51 -3.06 2.55
C ILE A 48 -3.00 -3.32 2.42
N PHE A 49 -3.78 -2.89 3.41
CA PHE A 49 -5.22 -3.04 3.41
C PHE A 49 -5.87 -1.76 2.88
N VAL A 50 -6.59 -1.87 1.78
CA VAL A 50 -7.35 -0.75 1.22
C VAL A 50 -8.80 -0.88 1.67
N ASN A 51 -9.23 0.06 2.51
CA ASN A 51 -10.56 0.05 3.12
C ASN A 51 -11.63 0.32 2.06
N LYS A 52 -12.65 -0.55 2.00
CA LYS A 52 -13.72 -0.43 1.02
C LYS A 52 -14.57 0.81 1.23
N ASP A 53 -14.84 1.19 2.49
CA ASP A 53 -15.64 2.37 2.78
C ASP A 53 -14.95 3.65 2.32
N ALA A 54 -13.62 3.70 2.47
CA ALA A 54 -12.84 4.83 1.96
C ALA A 54 -13.00 4.97 0.44
N SER A 55 -12.90 3.86 -0.29
CA SER A 55 -13.09 3.85 -1.74
C SER A 55 -14.50 4.31 -2.13
N LYS A 56 -15.52 3.86 -1.39
CA LYS A 56 -16.91 4.27 -1.64
C LYS A 56 -17.12 5.75 -1.36
N ASN A 57 -16.58 6.25 -0.26
CA ASN A 57 -16.69 7.67 0.09
C ASN A 57 -16.05 8.55 -0.97
N TRP A 58 -14.87 8.16 -1.45
CA TRP A 58 -14.20 8.86 -2.52
C TRP A 58 -15.04 8.85 -3.81
N SER A 59 -15.58 7.68 -4.18
CA SER A 59 -16.42 7.52 -5.37
C SER A 59 -17.66 8.42 -5.30
N GLY A 60 -18.27 8.54 -4.12
CA GLY A 60 -19.42 9.41 -3.91
C GLY A 60 -19.11 10.88 -4.15
N CYS A 61 -17.91 11.32 -3.77
CA CYS A 61 -17.48 12.71 -3.97
C CYS A 61 -17.07 12.99 -5.41
N GLU A 62 -16.37 12.06 -6.05
CA GLU A 62 -15.79 12.25 -7.39
C GLU A 62 -16.75 11.90 -8.53
N GLY A 63 -17.83 11.17 -8.23
CA GLY A 63 -18.80 10.78 -9.25
C GLY A 63 -18.36 9.63 -10.14
N ARG A 64 -17.28 8.93 -9.79
CA ARG A 64 -16.82 7.73 -10.49
C ARG A 64 -16.20 6.74 -9.51
N GLU A 65 -16.20 5.48 -9.86
CA GLU A 65 -15.57 4.46 -9.03
C GLU A 65 -14.07 4.41 -9.24
N LEU A 66 -13.37 4.05 -8.19
CA LEU A 66 -11.93 3.77 -8.26
C LEU A 66 -11.74 2.45 -9.01
N SER A 67 -10.97 2.48 -10.09
CA SER A 67 -10.70 1.27 -10.87
C SER A 67 -9.74 0.34 -10.11
N GLY A 68 -9.69 -0.93 -10.52
CA GLY A 68 -8.74 -1.88 -9.95
C GLY A 68 -7.29 -1.47 -10.14
N THR A 69 -6.97 -0.89 -11.30
CA THR A 69 -5.63 -0.36 -11.59
C THR A 69 -5.28 0.82 -10.66
N GLU A 70 -6.23 1.70 -10.43
CA GLU A 70 -6.04 2.84 -9.52
C GLU A 70 -5.87 2.37 -8.08
N GLU A 71 -6.67 1.40 -7.64
CA GLU A 71 -6.53 0.82 -6.31
C GLU A 71 -5.16 0.17 -6.11
N TYR A 72 -4.71 -0.59 -7.11
CA TYR A 72 -3.36 -1.18 -7.11
C TYR A 72 -2.28 -0.10 -6.98
N ALA A 73 -2.40 0.99 -7.75
CA ALA A 73 -1.44 2.08 -7.72
C ALA A 73 -1.41 2.78 -6.36
N VAL A 74 -2.57 2.96 -5.74
CA VAL A 74 -2.68 3.55 -4.40
C VAL A 74 -1.98 2.66 -3.36
N ALA A 75 -2.23 1.35 -3.42
CA ALA A 75 -1.59 0.40 -2.50
C ALA A 75 -0.06 0.44 -2.65
N LYS A 76 0.43 0.49 -3.88
CA LYS A 76 1.86 0.58 -4.17
C LYS A 76 2.47 1.88 -3.66
N MET A 77 1.74 2.99 -3.81
CA MET A 77 2.18 4.28 -3.29
C MET A 77 2.27 4.27 -1.77
N ARG A 78 1.32 3.60 -1.10
CA ARG A 78 1.35 3.43 0.35
C ARG A 78 2.58 2.62 0.80
N LEU A 79 2.93 1.58 0.03
CA LEU A 79 4.15 0.82 0.27
C LEU A 79 5.39 1.71 0.18
N PHE A 80 5.50 2.52 -0.85
CA PHE A 80 6.64 3.44 -1.03
C PHE A 80 6.71 4.46 0.10
N GLN A 81 5.57 4.97 0.53
CA GLN A 81 5.50 5.89 1.65
C GLN A 81 6.06 5.24 2.92
N ALA A 82 5.73 3.97 3.15
CA ALA A 82 6.26 3.22 4.28
C ALA A 82 7.79 3.04 4.18
N PHE A 83 8.29 2.76 2.98
CA PHE A 83 9.74 2.67 2.75
C PHE A 83 10.46 3.97 3.10
N ASP A 84 9.84 5.10 2.78
CA ASP A 84 10.43 6.42 3.03
C ASP A 84 10.33 6.85 4.50
N GLU A 85 9.33 6.39 5.22
CA GLU A 85 9.02 6.90 6.56
C GLU A 85 9.39 5.95 7.70
N ILE A 86 9.41 4.63 7.45
CA ILE A 86 9.61 3.63 8.50
C ILE A 86 10.98 2.99 8.37
N GLU A 87 11.85 3.25 9.35
CA GLU A 87 13.10 2.53 9.46
C GLU A 87 12.87 1.17 10.13
N GLY A 88 13.61 0.15 9.67
CA GLY A 88 13.50 -1.18 10.24
C GLY A 88 12.17 -1.86 9.94
N ILE A 89 11.68 -1.69 8.70
CA ILE A 89 10.38 -2.23 8.29
C ILE A 89 10.32 -3.76 8.42
N ALA A 90 11.46 -4.45 8.24
CA ALA A 90 11.52 -5.89 8.37
C ALA A 90 11.24 -6.35 9.81
N GLU A 91 11.74 -5.61 10.80
CA GLU A 91 11.57 -5.94 12.21
C GLU A 91 10.24 -5.43 12.75
N LYS A 92 9.79 -4.30 12.27
CA LYS A 92 8.55 -3.67 12.76
C LYS A 92 7.29 -4.27 12.18
N THR A 93 7.40 -4.90 11.00
CA THR A 93 6.26 -5.52 10.30
C THR A 93 4.99 -4.67 10.38
N PRO A 94 5.02 -3.43 9.86
CA PRO A 94 3.91 -2.51 10.05
C PRO A 94 2.65 -2.98 9.33
N ASP A 95 1.51 -2.64 9.89
CA ASP A 95 0.22 -2.89 9.29
C ASP A 95 -0.19 -1.65 8.51
N LEU A 96 -0.04 -1.69 7.19
CA LEU A 96 -0.29 -0.54 6.33
C LEU A 96 -1.75 -0.50 5.92
N VAL A 97 -2.37 0.66 6.06
CA VAL A 97 -3.78 0.85 5.75
C VAL A 97 -3.95 2.06 4.84
N VAL A 98 -4.85 1.92 3.86
CA VAL A 98 -5.36 3.04 3.06
C VAL A 98 -6.82 3.22 3.48
N ASP A 99 -7.14 4.39 4.04
CA ASP A 99 -8.46 4.72 4.53
C ASP A 99 -8.82 6.17 4.20
N ASP A 100 -9.88 6.70 4.81
CA ASP A 100 -10.33 8.06 4.56
C ASP A 100 -9.28 9.12 4.90
N THR A 101 -8.33 8.80 5.78
CA THR A 101 -7.32 9.76 6.22
C THR A 101 -6.20 9.97 5.20
N ASN A 102 -5.97 9.02 4.29
CA ASN A 102 -4.83 9.09 3.36
C ASN A 102 -5.14 8.82 1.89
N LEU A 103 -6.32 8.31 1.57
CA LEU A 103 -6.64 7.93 0.18
C LEU A 103 -6.50 9.09 -0.80
N GLU A 104 -7.08 10.24 -0.47
CA GLU A 104 -7.04 11.39 -1.37
C GLU A 104 -5.63 11.91 -1.60
N ALA A 105 -4.82 11.95 -0.54
CA ALA A 105 -3.43 12.37 -0.65
C ALA A 105 -2.62 11.42 -1.55
N LEU A 106 -2.85 10.12 -1.42
CA LEU A 106 -2.19 9.13 -2.25
C LEU A 106 -2.59 9.26 -3.72
N LEU A 107 -3.87 9.48 -3.98
CA LEU A 107 -4.37 9.70 -5.34
C LEU A 107 -3.79 10.98 -5.95
N THR A 108 -3.65 12.03 -5.15
CA THR A 108 -3.04 13.29 -5.59
C THR A 108 -1.58 13.07 -5.99
N GLN A 109 -0.83 12.29 -5.23
CA GLN A 109 0.55 11.96 -5.58
C GLN A 109 0.65 11.19 -6.89
N LEU A 110 -0.36 10.42 -7.21
CA LEU A 110 -0.43 9.67 -8.48
C LEU A 110 -0.97 10.52 -9.64
N ASP A 111 -1.35 11.74 -9.37
CA ASP A 111 -1.93 12.66 -10.34
C ASP A 111 -3.23 12.11 -10.96
N LEU A 112 -4.06 11.56 -10.11
CA LEU A 112 -5.36 10.99 -10.50
C LEU A 112 -6.53 11.88 -10.09
#